data_12cde754fb0e7014589a70a3e3ffb450
#
_entry.id   12cde754fb0e7014589a70a3e3ffb450
#
_cell.length_a   1.000
_cell.length_b   1.000
_cell.length_c   1.000
_cell.angle_alpha   90.00
_cell.angle_beta   90.00
_cell.angle_gamma   90.00
#
_symmetry.space_group_name_H-M   'P 1'
#
loop_
_entity.id
_entity.type
_entity.pdbx_description
1 polymer ?
#
loop_
_entity_poly.entity_id
_entity_poly.type
_entity_poly.pdbx_seq_one_letter_code
_entity_poly.pdbx_strand_id
1 'polypeptide(L)'
;MSDPRAADCAAAIVAAFARYNAEFRAITRRAPERFEGRDWKGSQGDVVERLELYSTMVNAAVAELRRMLGDSAQDTALWIDIKAVYARRIAALADPEFLKTFFSSITRRMFDTVGVDPAVEFFALELDPLRGADAARVTEHYVNRGSLDLLFEELLSDYRFRTPWRDFEGSVGHVTADVELKLKSLGETRPLREVEVIRPVFYQLSRAYVVGCLHGDGWKLPLAIAFRNSPLGVLVDAVMLAVPDVSILFSFTRSYFHVDLERVSDAVQFLHGILPAKPVSELFTVLGRAKQGKTERFREIFRHLGATSDRFVRAPGERGLVMACFALENADVIFKVIRDKFPAVKNVRREEVMAKYDLVFRHDRAGRLVDAQEFRRIRLPKARFEASMLQELLEECSENVQVEGADLIVNHVYIERQMTPLNLFVRSATPEQAELAVIDYGQCIRDLAYTNIFAGDLLLKNFGVTRHNRVIFYDYDELCSVTDCRFRDVPQATSDEDEMRAESWFYVGENDVFPETFMKFLGFEGRLHDVFLEKHGEILEAGWWRALQERLAAGDLVEVLPYHPHRVRVASSV
;
A
#
# COMPACT_ATOMS: atom_id res chain seq x y z
N MET A 1 -8.64 -37.67 25.83
CA MET A 1 -7.24 -37.73 25.37
C MET A 1 -7.22 -37.14 23.97
N SER A 2 -6.39 -36.13 23.69
CA SER A 2 -6.26 -35.57 22.34
C SER A 2 -5.65 -36.61 21.41
N ASP A 3 -6.11 -36.64 20.17
CA ASP A 3 -5.58 -37.49 19.11
C ASP A 3 -4.05 -37.26 18.95
N PRO A 4 -3.19 -38.27 19.00
CA PRO A 4 -1.75 -38.11 18.84
C PRO A 4 -1.36 -37.40 17.55
N ARG A 5 -2.15 -37.58 16.46
CA ARG A 5 -1.97 -36.86 15.18
C ARG A 5 -2.08 -35.34 15.32
N ALA A 6 -2.86 -34.86 16.30
CA ALA A 6 -3.01 -33.41 16.54
C ALA A 6 -1.67 -32.76 16.94
N ALA A 7 -0.84 -33.46 17.71
CA ALA A 7 0.47 -32.94 18.12
C ALA A 7 1.46 -32.87 16.94
N ASP A 8 1.44 -33.88 16.05
CA ASP A 8 2.31 -33.94 14.88
C ASP A 8 1.90 -32.91 13.82
N CYS A 9 0.61 -32.74 13.55
CA CYS A 9 0.10 -31.71 12.65
C CYS A 9 0.40 -30.30 13.16
N ALA A 10 0.17 -30.03 14.45
CA ALA A 10 0.51 -28.74 15.05
C ALA A 10 2.01 -28.44 14.94
N ALA A 11 2.88 -29.46 15.14
CA ALA A 11 4.32 -29.32 14.98
C ALA A 11 4.70 -29.03 13.51
N ALA A 12 4.09 -29.72 12.56
CA ALA A 12 4.30 -29.50 11.13
C ALA A 12 3.92 -28.06 10.70
N ILE A 13 2.81 -27.54 11.21
CA ILE A 13 2.38 -26.15 10.93
C ILE A 13 3.37 -25.14 11.50
N VAL A 14 3.85 -25.33 12.76
CA VAL A 14 4.88 -24.46 13.37
C VAL A 14 6.17 -24.50 12.55
N ALA A 15 6.61 -25.70 12.12
CA ALA A 15 7.80 -25.86 11.30
C ALA A 15 7.64 -25.20 9.91
N ALA A 16 6.47 -25.30 9.29
CA ALA A 16 6.17 -24.64 8.02
C ALA A 16 6.22 -23.10 8.15
N PHE A 17 5.68 -22.56 9.22
CA PHE A 17 5.79 -21.13 9.52
C PHE A 17 7.23 -20.70 9.76
N ALA A 18 8.01 -21.48 10.52
CA ALA A 18 9.41 -21.19 10.79
C ALA A 18 10.24 -21.14 9.50
N ARG A 19 10.01 -22.08 8.56
CA ARG A 19 10.62 -22.06 7.21
C ARG A 19 10.24 -20.80 6.45
N TYR A 20 8.94 -20.47 6.39
CA TYR A 20 8.47 -19.24 5.77
C TYR A 20 9.17 -17.99 6.34
N ASN A 21 9.21 -17.86 7.66
CA ASN A 21 9.78 -16.69 8.32
C ASN A 21 11.30 -16.59 8.09
N ALA A 22 12.01 -17.73 8.10
CA ALA A 22 13.44 -17.77 7.81
C ALA A 22 13.75 -17.34 6.37
N GLU A 23 13.01 -17.84 5.38
CA GLU A 23 13.18 -17.46 3.96
C GLU A 23 12.79 -15.99 3.73
N PHE A 24 11.68 -15.52 4.32
CA PHE A 24 11.27 -14.14 4.24
C PHE A 24 12.35 -13.19 4.78
N ARG A 25 12.96 -13.53 5.92
CA ARG A 25 14.07 -12.75 6.49
C ARG A 25 15.33 -12.85 5.65
N ALA A 26 15.62 -14.01 5.08
CA ALA A 26 16.77 -14.19 4.18
C ALA A 26 16.69 -13.29 2.95
N ILE A 27 15.52 -13.19 2.31
CA ILE A 27 15.27 -12.28 1.20
C ILE A 27 15.42 -10.82 1.70
N THR A 28 14.80 -10.48 2.83
CA THR A 28 14.87 -9.13 3.41
C THR A 28 16.30 -8.68 3.66
N ARG A 29 17.18 -9.58 4.13
CA ARG A 29 18.60 -9.31 4.43
C ARG A 29 19.48 -9.10 3.20
N ARG A 30 18.95 -9.30 1.99
CA ARG A 30 19.65 -8.93 0.74
C ARG A 30 19.62 -7.41 0.51
N ALA A 31 18.65 -6.70 1.11
CA ALA A 31 18.40 -5.28 0.83
C ALA A 31 19.62 -4.35 1.08
N PRO A 32 20.43 -4.48 2.15
CA PRO A 32 21.66 -3.72 2.30
C PRO A 32 22.61 -3.88 1.11
N GLU A 33 22.84 -5.11 0.65
CA GLU A 33 23.73 -5.38 -0.49
C GLU A 33 23.16 -4.82 -1.79
N ARG A 34 21.83 -4.93 -2.02
CA ARG A 34 21.14 -4.31 -3.16
C ARG A 34 21.31 -2.79 -3.16
N PHE A 35 21.09 -2.15 -2.02
CA PHE A 35 21.23 -0.71 -1.86
C PHE A 35 22.68 -0.27 -2.09
N GLU A 36 23.66 -0.92 -1.44
CA GLU A 36 25.07 -0.57 -1.55
C GLU A 36 25.66 -0.88 -2.94
N GLY A 37 25.23 -1.97 -3.57
CA GLY A 37 25.58 -2.32 -4.94
C GLY A 37 24.79 -1.56 -6.02
N ARG A 38 23.82 -0.74 -5.64
CA ARG A 38 22.86 -0.06 -6.54
C ARG A 38 22.16 -1.04 -7.48
N ASP A 39 21.91 -2.26 -7.00
CA ASP A 39 21.21 -3.29 -7.74
C ASP A 39 19.68 -3.16 -7.57
N TRP A 40 19.13 -2.11 -8.20
CA TRP A 40 17.69 -1.81 -8.12
C TRP A 40 16.84 -2.86 -8.79
N LYS A 41 17.35 -3.51 -9.82
CA LYS A 41 16.65 -4.61 -10.50
C LYS A 41 16.56 -5.85 -9.61
N GLY A 42 17.64 -6.21 -8.92
CA GLY A 42 17.61 -7.28 -7.91
C GLY A 42 16.67 -6.96 -6.75
N SER A 43 16.66 -5.70 -6.29
CA SER A 43 15.71 -5.25 -5.26
C SER A 43 14.25 -5.45 -5.68
N GLN A 44 13.90 -5.18 -6.94
CA GLN A 44 12.54 -5.44 -7.46
C GLN A 44 12.20 -6.93 -7.49
N GLY A 45 13.17 -7.78 -7.90
CA GLY A 45 13.01 -9.24 -7.85
C GLY A 45 12.73 -9.73 -6.42
N ASP A 46 13.46 -9.21 -5.44
CA ASP A 46 13.28 -9.54 -4.03
C ASP A 46 11.88 -9.15 -3.50
N VAL A 47 11.27 -8.05 -3.99
CA VAL A 47 9.88 -7.67 -3.66
C VAL A 47 8.89 -8.72 -4.16
N VAL A 48 9.00 -9.14 -5.43
CA VAL A 48 8.10 -10.14 -6.03
C VAL A 48 8.25 -11.49 -5.31
N GLU A 49 9.49 -11.94 -5.06
CA GLU A 49 9.79 -13.18 -4.34
C GLU A 49 9.12 -13.17 -2.95
N ARG A 50 9.20 -12.07 -2.19
CA ARG A 50 8.55 -11.95 -0.88
C ARG A 50 7.02 -12.00 -0.95
N LEU A 51 6.41 -11.37 -1.98
CA LEU A 51 4.96 -11.38 -2.15
C LEU A 51 4.40 -12.79 -2.43
N GLU A 52 5.12 -13.59 -3.21
CA GLU A 52 4.70 -14.93 -3.60
C GLU A 52 4.98 -15.98 -2.51
N LEU A 53 6.01 -15.76 -1.69
CA LEU A 53 6.49 -16.73 -0.70
C LEU A 53 5.40 -17.21 0.26
N TYR A 54 4.57 -16.32 0.78
CA TYR A 54 3.52 -16.70 1.74
C TYR A 54 2.54 -17.71 1.15
N SER A 55 2.05 -17.46 -0.05
CA SER A 55 1.10 -18.36 -0.71
C SER A 55 1.72 -19.70 -1.07
N THR A 56 2.97 -19.69 -1.52
CA THR A 56 3.75 -20.89 -1.82
C THR A 56 3.91 -21.78 -0.57
N MET A 57 4.30 -21.17 0.56
CA MET A 57 4.50 -21.90 1.81
C MET A 57 3.20 -22.44 2.42
N VAL A 58 2.11 -21.66 2.36
CA VAL A 58 0.81 -22.15 2.82
C VAL A 58 0.31 -23.31 1.95
N ASN A 59 0.46 -23.24 0.61
CA ASN A 59 0.09 -24.33 -0.28
C ASN A 59 0.89 -25.61 0.01
N ALA A 60 2.20 -25.48 0.22
CA ALA A 60 3.06 -26.60 0.59
C ALA A 60 2.63 -27.23 1.93
N ALA A 61 2.32 -26.39 2.95
CA ALA A 61 1.82 -26.86 4.23
C ALA A 61 0.47 -27.60 4.12
N VAL A 62 -0.46 -27.09 3.30
CA VAL A 62 -1.75 -27.75 3.02
C VAL A 62 -1.53 -29.11 2.38
N ALA A 63 -0.65 -29.20 1.38
CA ALA A 63 -0.34 -30.48 0.71
C ALA A 63 0.30 -31.51 1.67
N GLU A 64 1.21 -31.06 2.54
CA GLU A 64 1.83 -31.87 3.58
C GLU A 64 0.79 -32.40 4.57
N LEU A 65 -0.08 -31.53 5.10
CA LEU A 65 -1.14 -31.89 6.05
C LEU A 65 -2.18 -32.83 5.44
N ARG A 66 -2.56 -32.62 4.17
CA ARG A 66 -3.45 -33.59 3.46
C ARG A 66 -2.84 -34.97 3.38
N ARG A 67 -1.55 -35.07 3.12
CA ARG A 67 -0.83 -36.34 3.08
C ARG A 67 -0.74 -37.01 4.47
N MET A 68 -0.52 -36.20 5.53
CA MET A 68 -0.45 -36.71 6.91
C MET A 68 -1.82 -37.19 7.43
N LEU A 69 -2.88 -36.51 7.06
CA LEU A 69 -4.24 -36.76 7.58
C LEU A 69 -5.05 -37.74 6.72
N GLY A 70 -4.73 -37.89 5.43
CA GLY A 70 -5.47 -38.75 4.50
C GLY A 70 -6.96 -38.42 4.48
N ASP A 71 -7.82 -39.40 4.67
CA ASP A 71 -9.28 -39.26 4.69
C ASP A 71 -9.79 -38.39 5.86
N SER A 72 -8.98 -38.17 6.90
CA SER A 72 -9.30 -37.27 8.04
C SER A 72 -8.96 -35.80 7.79
N ALA A 73 -8.52 -35.44 6.58
CA ALA A 73 -8.08 -34.04 6.27
C ALA A 73 -9.16 -33.00 6.49
N GLN A 74 -10.44 -33.37 6.44
CA GLN A 74 -11.58 -32.48 6.67
C GLN A 74 -12.36 -32.83 7.96
N ASP A 75 -11.78 -33.61 8.87
CA ASP A 75 -12.38 -33.93 10.17
C ASP A 75 -12.28 -32.71 11.10
N THR A 76 -13.40 -32.01 11.28
CA THR A 76 -13.49 -30.81 12.12
C THR A 76 -13.08 -31.08 13.58
N ALA A 77 -13.45 -32.26 14.14
CA ALA A 77 -13.12 -32.57 15.53
C ALA A 77 -11.59 -32.69 15.72
N LEU A 78 -10.89 -33.31 14.78
CA LEU A 78 -9.44 -33.39 14.79
C LEU A 78 -8.80 -32.00 14.65
N TRP A 79 -9.34 -31.14 13.80
CA TRP A 79 -8.82 -29.79 13.63
C TRP A 79 -9.03 -28.89 14.86
N ILE A 80 -10.10 -29.11 15.64
CA ILE A 80 -10.27 -28.45 16.95
C ILE A 80 -9.14 -28.84 17.90
N ASP A 81 -8.79 -30.14 17.96
CA ASP A 81 -7.65 -30.62 18.75
C ASP A 81 -6.31 -30.06 18.25
N ILE A 82 -6.07 -30.07 16.92
CA ILE A 82 -4.87 -29.48 16.32
C ILE A 82 -4.75 -28.00 16.69
N LYS A 83 -5.84 -27.23 16.58
CA LYS A 83 -5.88 -25.82 16.94
C LYS A 83 -5.53 -25.59 18.41
N ALA A 84 -6.09 -26.40 19.32
CA ALA A 84 -5.81 -26.29 20.75
C ALA A 84 -4.37 -26.61 21.09
N VAL A 85 -3.75 -27.63 20.47
CA VAL A 85 -2.33 -27.96 20.62
C VAL A 85 -1.46 -26.84 20.06
N TYR A 86 -1.78 -26.38 18.84
CA TYR A 86 -1.06 -25.31 18.17
C TYR A 86 -1.04 -24.03 19.01
N ALA A 87 -2.20 -23.61 19.55
CA ALA A 87 -2.31 -22.41 20.39
C ALA A 87 -1.35 -22.44 21.58
N ARG A 88 -1.22 -23.61 22.26
CA ARG A 88 -0.28 -23.77 23.38
C ARG A 88 1.19 -23.67 22.92
N ARG A 89 1.53 -24.24 21.75
CA ARG A 89 2.88 -24.24 21.20
C ARG A 89 3.37 -22.83 20.82
N ILE A 90 2.47 -22.02 20.29
CA ILE A 90 2.85 -20.69 19.78
C ILE A 90 2.81 -19.57 20.84
N ALA A 91 2.23 -19.82 22.02
CA ALA A 91 1.96 -18.79 23.03
C ALA A 91 3.19 -17.99 23.48
N ALA A 92 4.39 -18.60 23.47
CA ALA A 92 5.65 -17.97 23.85
C ALA A 92 6.52 -17.55 22.65
N LEU A 93 6.05 -17.77 21.41
CA LEU A 93 6.81 -17.41 20.23
C LEU A 93 6.66 -15.90 19.89
N ALA A 94 7.57 -15.40 19.07
CA ALA A 94 7.47 -14.06 18.53
C ALA A 94 6.24 -13.93 17.61
N ASP A 95 5.53 -12.79 17.68
CA ASP A 95 4.36 -12.47 16.85
C ASP A 95 3.31 -13.60 16.77
N PRO A 96 2.76 -14.11 17.90
CA PRO A 96 1.84 -15.25 17.91
C PRO A 96 0.58 -15.00 17.10
N GLU A 97 0.16 -13.75 16.92
CA GLU A 97 -1.01 -13.40 16.10
C GLU A 97 -0.75 -13.67 14.61
N PHE A 98 0.49 -13.51 14.15
CA PHE A 98 0.81 -13.86 12.76
C PHE A 98 0.85 -15.39 12.55
N LEU A 99 1.31 -16.15 13.54
CA LEU A 99 1.23 -17.62 13.52
C LEU A 99 -0.24 -18.07 13.47
N LYS A 100 -1.14 -17.43 14.23
CA LYS A 100 -2.59 -17.71 14.16
C LYS A 100 -3.16 -17.40 12.76
N THR A 101 -2.73 -16.29 12.14
CA THR A 101 -3.12 -15.96 10.76
C THR A 101 -2.63 -17.01 9.75
N PHE A 102 -1.40 -17.54 9.93
CA PHE A 102 -0.85 -18.59 9.09
C PHE A 102 -1.66 -19.89 9.21
N PHE A 103 -1.98 -20.30 10.44
CA PHE A 103 -2.84 -21.44 10.72
C PHE A 103 -4.22 -21.28 10.04
N SER A 104 -4.88 -20.13 10.24
CA SER A 104 -6.19 -19.86 9.63
C SER A 104 -6.12 -19.82 8.10
N SER A 105 -4.99 -19.42 7.51
CA SER A 105 -4.79 -19.50 6.05
C SER A 105 -4.73 -20.95 5.54
N ILE A 106 -4.24 -21.89 6.35
CA ILE A 106 -4.22 -23.32 6.06
C ILE A 106 -5.63 -23.90 6.17
N THR A 107 -6.33 -23.66 7.29
CA THR A 107 -7.67 -24.22 7.52
C THR A 107 -8.68 -23.71 6.48
N ARG A 108 -8.62 -22.42 6.10
CA ARG A 108 -9.48 -21.87 5.03
C ARG A 108 -9.29 -22.56 3.67
N ARG A 109 -8.08 -23.03 3.35
CA ARG A 109 -7.80 -23.82 2.12
C ARG A 109 -8.15 -25.29 2.27
N MET A 110 -8.21 -25.78 3.50
CA MET A 110 -8.58 -27.16 3.81
C MET A 110 -10.10 -27.35 3.74
N PHE A 111 -10.88 -26.43 4.32
CA PHE A 111 -12.33 -26.51 4.49
C PHE A 111 -13.11 -25.66 3.48
N ASP A 112 -12.45 -24.81 2.72
CA ASP A 112 -13.10 -23.87 1.80
C ASP A 112 -14.18 -23.00 2.49
N THR A 113 -13.83 -22.44 3.66
CA THR A 113 -14.74 -21.80 4.63
C THR A 113 -15.46 -20.58 4.05
N VAL A 114 -16.78 -20.48 4.32
CA VAL A 114 -17.60 -19.28 4.07
C VAL A 114 -17.69 -18.45 5.36
N GLY A 115 -17.38 -17.17 5.29
CA GLY A 115 -17.27 -16.32 6.49
C GLY A 115 -16.06 -16.71 7.34
N VAL A 116 -16.28 -16.93 8.62
CA VAL A 116 -15.30 -17.39 9.60
C VAL A 116 -15.87 -18.58 10.36
N ASP A 117 -15.09 -19.63 10.50
CA ASP A 117 -15.42 -20.77 11.38
C ASP A 117 -14.53 -20.72 12.64
N PRO A 118 -15.05 -20.21 13.78
CA PRO A 118 -14.28 -20.13 15.02
C PRO A 118 -13.85 -21.49 15.57
N ALA A 119 -14.45 -22.59 15.16
CA ALA A 119 -14.04 -23.92 15.59
C ALA A 119 -12.64 -24.27 15.08
N VAL A 120 -12.39 -23.98 13.82
CA VAL A 120 -11.14 -24.37 13.14
C VAL A 120 -10.24 -23.20 12.79
N GLU A 121 -10.69 -21.95 12.91
CA GLU A 121 -9.91 -20.72 12.65
C GLU A 121 -9.62 -19.96 13.94
N PHE A 122 -8.48 -19.22 13.95
CA PHE A 122 -8.21 -18.25 15.01
C PHE A 122 -8.85 -16.91 14.64
N PHE A 123 -10.03 -16.71 15.12
CA PHE A 123 -10.75 -15.46 14.95
C PHE A 123 -11.31 -14.99 16.29
N ALA A 124 -10.88 -13.83 16.75
CA ALA A 124 -11.48 -13.14 17.88
C ALA A 124 -11.44 -11.64 17.59
N LEU A 125 -12.60 -10.99 17.66
CA LEU A 125 -12.74 -9.54 17.44
C LEU A 125 -12.10 -8.72 18.55
N GLU A 126 -12.06 -9.26 19.75
CA GLU A 126 -11.63 -8.57 20.99
C GLU A 126 -10.10 -8.56 21.16
N LEU A 127 -9.36 -9.24 20.29
CA LEU A 127 -7.92 -9.30 20.39
C LEU A 127 -7.29 -7.95 20.03
N ASP A 128 -6.47 -7.43 20.92
CA ASP A 128 -5.55 -6.34 20.61
C ASP A 128 -4.39 -6.91 19.76
N PRO A 129 -4.21 -6.45 18.51
CA PRO A 129 -3.15 -6.93 17.62
C PRO A 129 -1.75 -6.59 18.14
N LEU A 130 -1.63 -5.63 19.05
CA LEU A 130 -0.37 -5.19 19.68
C LEU A 130 -0.17 -5.75 21.08
N ARG A 131 -0.99 -6.70 21.51
CA ARG A 131 -0.86 -7.32 22.82
C ARG A 131 0.51 -7.97 23.01
N GLY A 132 1.25 -7.49 24.01
CA GLY A 132 2.60 -7.97 24.31
C GLY A 132 3.70 -7.40 23.42
N ALA A 133 3.36 -6.47 22.53
CA ALA A 133 4.34 -5.65 21.84
C ALA A 133 5.02 -4.69 22.83
N ASP A 134 6.27 -4.36 22.54
CA ASP A 134 7.07 -3.45 23.35
C ASP A 134 8.08 -2.75 22.44
N ALA A 135 7.82 -1.48 22.15
CA ALA A 135 8.64 -0.67 21.26
C ALA A 135 10.12 -0.59 21.72
N ALA A 136 10.37 -0.60 23.04
CA ALA A 136 11.72 -0.53 23.58
C ALA A 136 12.64 -1.69 23.14
N ARG A 137 12.07 -2.82 22.69
CA ARG A 137 12.88 -3.93 22.18
C ARG A 137 13.49 -3.65 20.81
N VAL A 138 12.93 -2.73 20.05
CA VAL A 138 13.32 -2.46 18.67
C VAL A 138 13.91 -1.07 18.50
N THR A 139 13.82 -0.20 19.52
CA THR A 139 14.32 1.17 19.45
C THR A 139 15.71 1.34 20.10
N GLU A 140 16.38 2.43 19.73
CA GLU A 140 17.61 2.96 20.30
C GLU A 140 17.40 4.43 20.64
N HIS A 141 18.06 4.91 21.70
CA HIS A 141 17.91 6.27 22.23
C HIS A 141 19.21 7.04 22.18
N TYR A 142 19.18 8.24 21.62
CA TYR A 142 20.30 9.17 21.55
C TYR A 142 19.96 10.43 22.34
N VAL A 143 20.69 10.65 23.43
CA VAL A 143 20.41 11.75 24.39
C VAL A 143 21.12 13.02 23.94
N ASN A 144 20.39 14.13 23.84
CA ASN A 144 20.97 15.43 23.54
C ASN A 144 21.77 15.97 24.74
N ARG A 145 23.07 16.08 24.58
CA ARG A 145 23.99 16.60 25.60
C ARG A 145 24.32 18.09 25.42
N GLY A 146 23.46 18.82 24.71
CA GLY A 146 23.57 20.27 24.51
C GLY A 146 24.04 20.70 23.11
N SER A 147 24.30 19.76 22.19
CA SER A 147 24.61 20.03 20.78
C SER A 147 23.85 19.09 19.89
N LEU A 148 23.09 19.63 18.93
CA LEU A 148 22.38 18.84 17.92
C LEU A 148 23.35 18.21 16.92
N ASP A 149 24.45 18.88 16.58
CA ASP A 149 25.46 18.32 15.67
C ASP A 149 26.07 17.05 16.26
N LEU A 150 26.48 17.08 17.54
CA LEU A 150 27.03 15.91 18.22
C LEU A 150 25.99 14.78 18.37
N LEU A 151 24.74 15.14 18.60
CA LEU A 151 23.65 14.18 18.69
C LEU A 151 23.44 13.43 17.37
N PHE A 152 23.37 14.16 16.25
CA PHE A 152 23.17 13.55 14.94
C PHE A 152 24.44 12.93 14.37
N GLU A 153 25.62 13.41 14.75
CA GLU A 153 26.90 12.73 14.48
C GLU A 153 26.94 11.34 15.15
N GLU A 154 26.58 11.25 16.44
CA GLU A 154 26.47 9.98 17.18
C GLU A 154 25.47 9.05 16.48
N LEU A 155 24.26 9.54 16.20
CA LEU A 155 23.21 8.76 15.53
C LEU A 155 23.64 8.25 14.16
N LEU A 156 24.17 9.12 13.28
CA LEU A 156 24.53 8.74 11.92
C LEU A 156 25.76 7.83 11.85
N SER A 157 26.70 7.93 12.82
CA SER A 157 27.89 7.09 12.87
C SER A 157 27.61 5.63 13.20
N ASP A 158 26.46 5.33 13.81
CA ASP A 158 26.02 3.96 14.09
C ASP A 158 25.53 3.21 12.83
N TYR A 159 25.13 3.95 11.80
CA TYR A 159 24.73 3.38 10.51
C TYR A 159 25.95 3.17 9.59
N ARG A 160 26.57 1.98 9.74
CA ARG A 160 27.80 1.61 9.01
C ARG A 160 27.46 0.99 7.66
N PHE A 161 27.41 1.82 6.63
CA PHE A 161 27.37 1.34 5.24
C PHE A 161 28.79 0.84 4.84
N ARG A 162 28.88 -0.21 4.02
CA ARG A 162 30.17 -0.63 3.38
C ARG A 162 30.61 0.43 2.35
N THR A 163 29.64 1.02 1.65
CA THR A 163 29.86 2.16 0.76
C THR A 163 30.20 3.38 1.62
N PRO A 164 31.33 4.08 1.36
CA PRO A 164 31.71 5.24 2.15
C PRO A 164 30.67 6.36 2.06
N TRP A 165 30.62 7.19 3.09
CA TRP A 165 29.90 8.45 3.01
C TRP A 165 30.54 9.37 1.98
N ARG A 166 29.72 10.00 1.14
CA ARG A 166 30.18 11.04 0.21
C ARG A 166 30.65 12.29 0.97
N ASP A 167 29.87 12.68 1.97
CA ASP A 167 30.11 13.82 2.84
C ASP A 167 29.35 13.57 4.16
N PHE A 168 30.07 13.03 5.16
CA PHE A 168 29.49 12.71 6.45
C PHE A 168 29.14 13.96 7.25
N GLU A 169 30.09 14.93 7.35
CA GLU A 169 29.90 16.18 8.09
C GLU A 169 28.76 17.02 7.46
N GLY A 170 28.74 17.13 6.14
CA GLY A 170 27.64 17.78 5.43
C GLY A 170 26.30 17.10 5.63
N SER A 171 26.28 15.77 5.76
CA SER A 171 25.06 15.01 6.09
C SER A 171 24.57 15.27 7.51
N VAL A 172 25.46 15.33 8.50
CA VAL A 172 25.16 15.73 9.88
C VAL A 172 24.57 17.15 9.91
N GLY A 173 25.27 18.10 9.29
CA GLY A 173 24.81 19.50 9.22
C GLY A 173 23.46 19.66 8.53
N HIS A 174 23.17 18.83 7.52
CA HIS A 174 21.85 18.80 6.85
C HIS A 174 20.73 18.39 7.84
N VAL A 175 20.92 17.28 8.56
CA VAL A 175 19.93 16.81 9.54
C VAL A 175 19.73 17.85 10.65
N THR A 176 20.82 18.38 11.22
CA THR A 176 20.76 19.41 12.26
C THR A 176 19.99 20.64 11.79
N ALA A 177 20.32 21.17 10.60
CA ALA A 177 19.69 22.38 10.08
C ALA A 177 18.17 22.20 9.83
N ASP A 178 17.75 21.05 9.29
CA ASP A 178 16.35 20.77 9.04
C ASP A 178 15.56 20.61 10.34
N VAL A 179 16.14 19.95 11.36
CA VAL A 179 15.53 19.82 12.70
C VAL A 179 15.41 21.20 13.36
N GLU A 180 16.46 22.02 13.36
CA GLU A 180 16.41 23.39 13.90
C GLU A 180 15.36 24.26 13.21
N LEU A 181 15.34 24.21 11.87
CA LEU A 181 14.35 24.95 11.08
C LEU A 181 12.93 24.53 11.44
N LYS A 182 12.70 23.22 11.59
CA LYS A 182 11.40 22.68 11.99
C LYS A 182 10.99 23.15 13.38
N LEU A 183 11.87 23.05 14.37
CA LEU A 183 11.61 23.51 15.73
C LEU A 183 11.29 25.01 15.75
N LYS A 184 12.08 25.82 15.07
CA LYS A 184 11.84 27.27 14.91
C LYS A 184 10.47 27.56 14.25
N SER A 185 10.10 26.80 13.20
CA SER A 185 8.81 26.99 12.49
C SER A 185 7.59 26.67 13.36
N LEU A 186 7.76 25.83 14.37
CA LEU A 186 6.71 25.48 15.35
C LEU A 186 6.69 26.45 16.55
N GLY A 187 7.61 27.43 16.61
CA GLY A 187 7.79 28.27 17.77
C GLY A 187 8.24 27.49 19.01
N GLU A 188 8.85 26.32 18.82
CA GLU A 188 9.23 25.47 19.94
C GLU A 188 10.52 26.00 20.60
N THR A 189 10.40 26.38 21.85
CA THR A 189 11.51 26.92 22.66
C THR A 189 12.06 25.91 23.66
N ARG A 190 11.33 24.83 23.90
CA ARG A 190 11.76 23.78 24.81
C ARG A 190 12.79 22.87 24.10
N PRO A 191 13.88 22.49 24.76
CA PRO A 191 14.96 21.77 24.12
C PRO A 191 14.51 20.37 23.65
N LEU A 192 15.09 19.92 22.53
CA LEU A 192 15.11 18.50 22.18
C LEU A 192 15.90 17.76 23.25
N ARG A 193 15.30 16.73 23.84
CA ARG A 193 15.91 15.90 24.89
C ARG A 193 16.61 14.69 24.35
N GLU A 194 15.93 13.97 23.48
CA GLU A 194 16.44 12.73 22.88
C GLU A 194 15.83 12.46 21.50
N VAL A 195 16.49 11.62 20.76
CA VAL A 195 15.99 11.00 19.52
C VAL A 195 15.87 9.51 19.77
N GLU A 196 14.66 8.97 19.56
CA GLU A 196 14.40 7.55 19.60
C GLU A 196 14.22 7.04 18.16
N VAL A 197 14.94 5.99 17.76
CA VAL A 197 14.86 5.44 16.40
C VAL A 197 14.67 3.92 16.42
N ILE A 198 13.97 3.37 15.42
CA ILE A 198 13.96 1.93 15.16
C ILE A 198 15.35 1.54 14.65
N ARG A 199 16.02 0.60 15.35
CA ARG A 199 17.41 0.20 15.02
C ARG A 199 17.63 -0.31 13.60
N PRO A 200 16.81 -1.25 13.06
CA PRO A 200 16.96 -1.69 11.69
C PRO A 200 16.68 -0.60 10.67
N VAL A 201 17.51 -0.52 9.64
CA VAL A 201 17.32 0.36 8.50
C VAL A 201 16.20 -0.16 7.62
N PHE A 202 15.36 0.74 7.13
CA PHE A 202 14.26 0.47 6.23
C PHE A 202 14.73 0.69 4.79
N TYR A 203 14.83 -0.36 3.99
CA TYR A 203 15.23 -0.26 2.59
C TYR A 203 14.03 -0.25 1.66
N GLN A 204 14.10 0.60 0.65
CA GLN A 204 13.07 0.76 -0.36
C GLN A 204 13.74 1.13 -1.69
N LEU A 205 13.86 0.17 -2.61
CA LEU A 205 14.52 0.36 -3.90
C LEU A 205 15.88 1.07 -3.77
N SER A 206 15.94 2.33 -4.22
CA SER A 206 17.14 3.18 -4.24
C SER A 206 17.36 3.98 -2.94
N ARG A 207 16.52 3.78 -1.94
CA ARG A 207 16.57 4.53 -0.67
C ARG A 207 16.71 3.61 0.52
N ALA A 208 17.35 4.15 1.56
CA ALA A 208 17.37 3.60 2.90
C ALA A 208 16.85 4.66 3.87
N TYR A 209 16.19 4.24 4.95
CA TYR A 209 15.60 5.18 5.90
C TYR A 209 15.92 4.76 7.33
N VAL A 210 16.23 5.76 8.17
CA VAL A 210 16.15 5.67 9.62
C VAL A 210 14.85 6.33 10.04
N VAL A 211 14.04 5.61 10.82
CA VAL A 211 12.73 6.05 11.26
C VAL A 211 12.68 6.16 12.76
N GLY A 212 12.19 7.28 13.28
CA GLY A 212 12.20 7.56 14.70
C GLY A 212 11.25 8.65 15.15
N CYS A 213 11.53 9.18 16.31
CA CYS A 213 10.79 10.25 16.97
C CYS A 213 11.76 11.18 17.69
N LEU A 214 11.55 12.48 17.56
CA LEU A 214 12.19 13.51 18.37
C LEU A 214 11.35 13.73 19.63
N HIS A 215 11.96 13.72 20.80
CA HIS A 215 11.31 13.93 22.08
C HIS A 215 11.85 15.18 22.77
N GLY A 216 10.97 16.11 23.11
CA GLY A 216 11.27 17.27 23.96
C GLY A 216 10.37 17.31 25.19
N ASP A 217 10.45 18.40 25.97
CA ASP A 217 9.66 18.57 27.19
C ASP A 217 8.16 18.76 26.88
N GLY A 218 7.42 17.65 26.82
CA GLY A 218 5.98 17.62 26.55
C GLY A 218 5.60 17.78 25.08
N TRP A 219 6.53 17.52 24.15
CA TRP A 219 6.26 17.43 22.73
C TRP A 219 7.02 16.26 22.09
N LYS A 220 6.51 15.78 20.97
CA LYS A 220 7.17 14.79 20.12
C LYS A 220 6.90 15.06 18.64
N LEU A 221 7.88 14.76 17.80
CA LEU A 221 7.76 14.86 16.35
C LEU A 221 8.26 13.58 15.68
N PRO A 222 7.59 13.06 14.65
CA PRO A 222 8.11 11.95 13.88
C PRO A 222 9.39 12.38 13.15
N LEU A 223 10.28 11.44 12.95
CA LEU A 223 11.53 11.60 12.21
C LEU A 223 11.65 10.48 11.18
N ALA A 224 11.99 10.83 9.93
CA ALA A 224 12.54 9.88 9.00
C ALA A 224 13.69 10.54 8.22
N ILE A 225 14.88 9.93 8.27
CA ILE A 225 16.07 10.36 7.54
C ILE A 225 16.24 9.44 6.34
N ALA A 226 16.18 9.99 5.14
CA ALA A 226 16.36 9.26 3.89
C ALA A 226 17.82 9.30 3.45
N PHE A 227 18.39 8.14 3.12
CA PHE A 227 19.70 8.00 2.53
C PHE A 227 19.60 7.60 1.07
N ARG A 228 20.47 8.17 0.26
CA ARG A 228 20.70 7.81 -1.14
C ARG A 228 22.12 7.31 -1.33
N ASN A 229 22.26 6.22 -2.09
CA ASN A 229 23.57 5.76 -2.53
C ASN A 229 23.85 6.30 -3.94
N SER A 230 24.69 7.35 -4.01
CA SER A 230 25.15 7.94 -5.27
C SER A 230 26.43 7.24 -5.79
N PRO A 231 26.86 7.51 -7.05
CA PRO A 231 28.16 7.05 -7.53
C PRO A 231 29.35 7.49 -6.68
N LEU A 232 29.20 8.57 -5.90
CA LEU A 232 30.24 9.14 -5.05
C LEU A 232 30.12 8.71 -3.58
N GLY A 233 29.16 7.86 -3.23
CA GLY A 233 28.93 7.37 -1.87
C GLY A 233 27.55 7.69 -1.32
N VAL A 234 27.33 7.30 -0.08
CA VAL A 234 26.06 7.51 0.64
C VAL A 234 25.98 8.95 1.16
N LEU A 235 24.80 9.53 1.10
CA LEU A 235 24.50 10.85 1.66
C LEU A 235 23.07 10.91 2.21
N VAL A 236 22.81 11.86 3.10
CA VAL A 236 21.43 12.21 3.50
C VAL A 236 20.75 12.94 2.34
N ASP A 237 19.63 12.41 1.88
CA ASP A 237 18.86 12.91 0.74
C ASP A 237 17.71 13.84 1.20
N ALA A 238 17.06 13.48 2.30
CA ALA A 238 15.98 14.27 2.90
C ALA A 238 15.77 13.94 4.38
N VAL A 239 15.18 14.90 5.11
CA VAL A 239 14.75 14.75 6.51
C VAL A 239 13.26 15.09 6.60
N MET A 240 12.45 14.13 7.02
CA MET A 240 11.00 14.26 7.15
C MET A 240 10.64 14.41 8.63
N LEU A 241 10.00 15.53 8.98
CA LEU A 241 9.68 15.93 10.36
C LEU A 241 8.21 16.29 10.54
N ALA A 242 7.36 15.90 9.59
CA ALA A 242 5.93 16.14 9.69
C ALA A 242 5.15 14.84 9.57
N VAL A 243 4.08 14.70 10.35
CA VAL A 243 3.20 13.51 10.32
C VAL A 243 2.72 13.18 8.90
N PRO A 244 2.30 14.15 8.06
CA PRO A 244 1.93 13.84 6.68
C PRO A 244 3.04 13.19 5.87
N ASP A 245 4.27 13.70 5.93
CA ASP A 245 5.40 13.20 5.15
C ASP A 245 5.76 11.77 5.54
N VAL A 246 5.90 11.53 6.85
CA VAL A 246 6.21 10.18 7.37
C VAL A 246 5.03 9.24 7.13
N SER A 247 3.77 9.71 7.24
CA SER A 247 2.60 8.90 6.91
C SER A 247 2.58 8.49 5.43
N ILE A 248 2.98 9.38 4.52
CA ILE A 248 3.09 9.08 3.08
C ILE A 248 4.17 8.02 2.84
N LEU A 249 5.33 8.13 3.50
CA LEU A 249 6.39 7.12 3.42
C LEU A 249 5.87 5.71 3.77
N PHE A 250 4.95 5.59 4.72
CA PHE A 250 4.29 4.34 5.12
C PHE A 250 2.94 4.09 4.42
N SER A 251 2.67 4.70 3.27
CA SER A 251 1.39 4.54 2.54
C SER A 251 1.50 3.68 1.29
N PHE A 252 2.64 3.05 1.06
CA PHE A 252 2.85 2.16 -0.08
C PHE A 252 2.17 0.82 0.14
N THR A 253 1.67 0.25 -0.93
CA THR A 253 0.97 -1.03 -0.86
C THR A 253 1.96 -2.18 -0.68
N ARG A 254 1.59 -3.15 0.15
CA ARG A 254 2.15 -4.49 0.33
C ARG A 254 3.67 -4.64 0.38
N SER A 255 4.17 -5.04 1.52
CA SER A 255 5.56 -5.50 1.76
C SER A 255 6.66 -4.59 1.22
N TYR A 256 6.38 -3.32 1.18
CA TYR A 256 7.22 -2.36 0.49
C TYR A 256 8.60 -2.20 1.14
N PHE A 257 8.66 -2.11 2.48
CA PHE A 257 9.95 -2.02 3.16
C PHE A 257 10.62 -3.39 3.32
N HIS A 258 11.92 -3.40 3.04
CA HIS A 258 12.81 -4.46 3.48
C HIS A 258 13.46 -4.00 4.79
N VAL A 259 12.92 -4.45 5.91
CA VAL A 259 13.39 -4.17 7.25
C VAL A 259 13.45 -5.47 8.04
N ASP A 260 14.63 -5.86 8.57
CA ASP A 260 14.80 -7.12 9.29
C ASP A 260 14.38 -6.97 10.75
N LEU A 261 13.11 -7.22 11.03
CA LEU A 261 12.50 -7.17 12.34
C LEU A 261 12.31 -8.60 12.88
N GLU A 262 12.73 -8.84 14.12
CA GLU A 262 12.47 -10.10 14.81
C GLU A 262 10.99 -10.20 15.22
N ARG A 263 10.47 -9.10 15.81
CA ARG A 263 9.06 -8.92 16.18
C ARG A 263 8.51 -7.70 15.47
N VAL A 264 7.66 -7.94 14.47
CA VAL A 264 7.08 -6.85 13.70
C VAL A 264 6.08 -6.05 14.52
N SER A 265 5.37 -6.69 15.45
CA SER A 265 4.43 -6.02 16.36
C SER A 265 5.08 -4.91 17.21
N ASP A 266 6.35 -5.07 17.63
CA ASP A 266 7.08 -4.06 18.40
C ASP A 266 7.31 -2.77 17.56
N ALA A 267 7.71 -2.94 16.29
CA ALA A 267 7.86 -1.82 15.37
C ALA A 267 6.52 -1.18 15.00
N VAL A 268 5.45 -1.98 14.81
CA VAL A 268 4.10 -1.47 14.56
C VAL A 268 3.61 -0.64 15.75
N GLN A 269 3.88 -1.06 16.98
CA GLN A 269 3.52 -0.30 18.17
C GLN A 269 4.21 1.08 18.18
N PHE A 270 5.52 1.12 17.91
CA PHE A 270 6.26 2.38 17.81
C PHE A 270 5.68 3.28 16.73
N LEU A 271 5.53 2.75 15.50
CA LEU A 271 5.01 3.50 14.36
C LEU A 271 3.58 4.02 14.60
N HIS A 272 2.72 3.22 15.23
CA HIS A 272 1.36 3.66 15.58
C HIS A 272 1.41 4.77 16.64
N GLY A 273 2.39 4.75 17.54
CA GLY A 273 2.62 5.81 18.53
C GLY A 273 3.00 7.17 17.92
N ILE A 274 3.69 7.18 16.77
CA ILE A 274 4.07 8.41 16.04
C ILE A 274 3.12 8.76 14.89
N LEU A 275 2.33 7.79 14.42
CA LEU A 275 1.34 7.90 13.33
C LEU A 275 -0.04 7.39 13.79
N PRO A 276 -0.66 7.97 14.83
CA PRO A 276 -1.85 7.38 15.48
C PRO A 276 -3.08 7.30 14.55
N ALA A 277 -3.13 8.14 13.53
CA ALA A 277 -4.20 8.10 12.54
C ALA A 277 -4.00 7.04 11.44
N LYS A 278 -2.86 6.33 11.44
CA LYS A 278 -2.61 5.25 10.48
C LYS A 278 -3.08 3.92 11.06
N PRO A 279 -3.97 3.18 10.37
CA PRO A 279 -4.47 1.90 10.86
C PRO A 279 -3.34 0.91 11.11
N VAL A 280 -3.44 0.14 12.18
CA VAL A 280 -2.49 -0.93 12.52
C VAL A 280 -2.40 -1.96 11.39
N SER A 281 -3.52 -2.25 10.73
CA SER A 281 -3.59 -3.12 9.56
C SER A 281 -2.69 -2.66 8.40
N GLU A 282 -2.61 -1.35 8.13
CA GLU A 282 -1.72 -0.79 7.10
C GLU A 282 -0.26 -0.87 7.52
N LEU A 283 0.05 -0.63 8.80
CA LEU A 283 1.42 -0.72 9.32
C LEU A 283 1.97 -2.15 9.22
N PHE A 284 1.17 -3.16 9.58
CA PHE A 284 1.57 -4.55 9.34
C PHE A 284 1.84 -4.84 7.86
N THR A 285 0.96 -4.33 6.98
CA THR A 285 1.09 -4.54 5.53
C THR A 285 2.40 -3.99 4.99
N VAL A 286 2.71 -2.73 5.28
CA VAL A 286 3.90 -2.04 4.75
C VAL A 286 5.21 -2.60 5.31
N LEU A 287 5.18 -3.24 6.48
CA LEU A 287 6.32 -3.95 7.08
C LEU A 287 6.44 -5.42 6.63
N GLY A 288 5.71 -5.84 5.60
CA GLY A 288 5.82 -7.17 5.03
C GLY A 288 4.89 -8.23 5.61
N ARG A 289 3.98 -7.86 6.49
CA ARG A 289 2.99 -8.76 7.08
C ARG A 289 1.61 -8.58 6.45
N ALA A 290 1.54 -8.58 5.11
CA ALA A 290 0.31 -8.29 4.37
C ALA A 290 -0.89 -9.17 4.76
N LYS A 291 -0.67 -10.45 5.07
CA LYS A 291 -1.77 -11.35 5.50
C LYS A 291 -2.24 -11.06 6.90
N GLN A 292 -1.36 -10.63 7.81
CA GLN A 292 -1.75 -10.13 9.12
C GLN A 292 -2.49 -8.81 8.99
N GLY A 293 -1.98 -7.86 8.20
CA GLY A 293 -2.66 -6.60 7.93
C GLY A 293 -4.07 -6.82 7.38
N LYS A 294 -4.25 -7.77 6.44
CA LYS A 294 -5.57 -8.16 5.95
C LYS A 294 -6.48 -8.71 7.06
N THR A 295 -5.96 -9.54 7.96
CA THR A 295 -6.71 -10.06 9.10
C THR A 295 -7.13 -8.95 10.06
N GLU A 296 -6.23 -8.00 10.34
CA GLU A 296 -6.55 -6.86 11.22
C GLU A 296 -7.57 -5.92 10.57
N ARG A 297 -7.48 -5.63 9.27
CA ARG A 297 -8.52 -4.86 8.55
C ARG A 297 -9.89 -5.53 8.64
N PHE A 298 -9.95 -6.84 8.49
CA PHE A 298 -11.20 -7.59 8.67
C PHE A 298 -11.74 -7.45 10.10
N ARG A 299 -10.87 -7.58 11.12
CA ARG A 299 -11.26 -7.39 12.53
C ARG A 299 -11.73 -5.95 12.81
N GLU A 300 -11.06 -4.94 12.24
CA GLU A 300 -11.45 -3.52 12.37
C GLU A 300 -12.87 -3.29 11.84
N ILE A 301 -13.19 -3.81 10.65
CA ILE A 301 -14.52 -3.71 10.03
C ILE A 301 -15.59 -4.37 10.92
N PHE A 302 -15.33 -5.60 11.38
CA PHE A 302 -16.33 -6.33 12.17
C PHE A 302 -16.45 -5.82 13.60
N ARG A 303 -15.40 -5.26 14.20
CA ARG A 303 -15.51 -4.51 15.47
C ARG A 303 -16.36 -3.26 15.30
N HIS A 304 -16.18 -2.51 14.24
CA HIS A 304 -16.99 -1.35 13.92
C HIS A 304 -18.47 -1.74 13.75
N LEU A 305 -18.76 -2.77 12.97
CA LEU A 305 -20.12 -3.31 12.80
C LEU A 305 -20.75 -3.77 14.13
N GLY A 306 -19.97 -4.37 15.02
CA GLY A 306 -20.43 -4.80 16.34
C GLY A 306 -20.68 -3.65 17.32
N ALA A 307 -19.94 -2.55 17.19
CA ALA A 307 -19.98 -1.40 18.10
C ALA A 307 -20.99 -0.31 17.66
N THR A 308 -21.45 -0.32 16.41
CA THR A 308 -22.29 0.73 15.82
C THR A 308 -23.56 0.16 15.19
N SER A 309 -24.47 1.05 14.81
CA SER A 309 -25.64 0.72 13.97
C SER A 309 -25.43 1.10 12.50
N ASP A 310 -24.21 1.43 12.10
CA ASP A 310 -23.87 1.89 10.76
C ASP A 310 -24.26 0.89 9.68
N ARG A 311 -24.61 1.41 8.52
CA ARG A 311 -25.12 0.63 7.39
C ARG A 311 -24.13 0.64 6.24
N PHE A 312 -24.27 -0.35 5.39
CA PHE A 312 -23.64 -0.36 4.07
C PHE A 312 -24.49 0.49 3.12
N VAL A 313 -23.90 1.57 2.63
CA VAL A 313 -24.53 2.55 1.74
C VAL A 313 -23.75 2.64 0.43
N ARG A 314 -24.33 3.21 -0.60
CA ARG A 314 -23.60 3.47 -1.83
C ARG A 314 -22.36 4.34 -1.56
N ALA A 315 -21.22 3.96 -2.15
CA ALA A 315 -20.00 4.75 -2.04
C ALA A 315 -20.17 6.16 -2.62
N PRO A 316 -19.51 7.18 -2.06
CA PRO A 316 -19.51 8.53 -2.63
C PRO A 316 -18.94 8.55 -4.05
N GLY A 317 -19.50 9.42 -4.90
CA GLY A 317 -19.05 9.61 -6.28
C GLY A 317 -20.02 9.07 -7.32
N GLU A 318 -19.52 8.92 -8.53
CA GLU A 318 -20.31 8.41 -9.65
C GLU A 318 -20.42 6.89 -9.58
N ARG A 319 -21.55 6.38 -10.10
CA ARG A 319 -21.77 4.94 -10.19
C ARG A 319 -20.76 4.29 -11.15
N GLY A 320 -20.00 3.32 -10.66
CA GLY A 320 -19.08 2.53 -11.49
C GLY A 320 -19.81 1.64 -12.48
N LEU A 321 -19.26 1.54 -13.69
CA LEU A 321 -19.80 0.69 -14.78
C LEU A 321 -19.39 -0.78 -14.64
N VAL A 322 -18.20 -1.03 -14.10
CA VAL A 322 -17.62 -2.36 -13.95
C VAL A 322 -17.80 -2.90 -12.53
N MET A 323 -17.76 -2.00 -11.54
CA MET A 323 -17.86 -2.36 -10.13
C MET A 323 -19.08 -1.74 -9.44
N ALA A 324 -19.76 -2.52 -8.59
CA ALA A 324 -20.67 -2.01 -7.59
C ALA A 324 -19.87 -1.62 -6.34
N CYS A 325 -19.89 -0.33 -5.99
CA CYS A 325 -19.11 0.22 -4.90
C CYS A 325 -20.02 0.63 -3.74
N PHE A 326 -19.73 0.15 -2.53
CA PHE A 326 -20.43 0.56 -1.31
C PHE A 326 -19.45 0.84 -0.18
N ALA A 327 -19.87 1.70 0.73
CA ALA A 327 -19.12 2.11 1.91
C ALA A 327 -19.82 1.63 3.18
N LEU A 328 -19.07 1.48 4.25
CA LEU A 328 -19.64 1.39 5.60
C LEU A 328 -19.69 2.80 6.19
N GLU A 329 -20.87 3.26 6.63
CA GLU A 329 -21.05 4.58 7.25
C GLU A 329 -20.05 4.78 8.38
N ASN A 330 -19.50 5.99 8.49
CA ASN A 330 -18.52 6.40 9.51
C ASN A 330 -17.25 5.52 9.62
N ALA A 331 -16.98 4.70 8.60
CA ALA A 331 -15.75 3.92 8.49
C ALA A 331 -15.02 4.27 7.19
N ASP A 332 -13.70 4.37 7.26
CA ASP A 332 -12.85 4.74 6.10
C ASP A 332 -12.64 3.55 5.14
N VAL A 333 -13.70 2.83 4.76
CA VAL A 333 -13.60 1.64 3.92
C VAL A 333 -14.63 1.62 2.79
N ILE A 334 -14.16 1.21 1.61
CA ILE A 334 -14.96 0.98 0.40
C ILE A 334 -14.87 -0.50 0.03
N PHE A 335 -16.00 -1.06 -0.35
CA PHE A 335 -16.15 -2.41 -0.88
C PHE A 335 -16.45 -2.32 -2.37
N LYS A 336 -15.73 -3.07 -3.19
CA LYS A 336 -15.89 -3.12 -4.64
C LYS A 336 -16.19 -4.55 -5.10
N VAL A 337 -17.36 -4.75 -5.67
CA VAL A 337 -17.83 -6.05 -6.19
C VAL A 337 -17.95 -5.96 -7.71
N ILE A 338 -17.32 -6.87 -8.44
CA ILE A 338 -17.39 -6.91 -9.90
C ILE A 338 -18.81 -7.28 -10.32
N ARG A 339 -19.40 -6.50 -11.24
CA ARG A 339 -20.74 -6.74 -11.81
C ARG A 339 -20.76 -7.98 -12.70
N ASP A 340 -21.93 -8.56 -12.86
CA ASP A 340 -22.13 -9.74 -13.74
C ASP A 340 -22.07 -9.36 -15.23
N LYS A 341 -22.51 -8.14 -15.57
CA LYS A 341 -22.57 -7.63 -16.94
C LYS A 341 -21.97 -6.23 -17.02
N PHE A 342 -21.17 -6.02 -18.02
CA PHE A 342 -20.60 -4.71 -18.35
C PHE A 342 -21.37 -4.07 -19.51
N PRO A 343 -21.49 -2.73 -19.57
CA PRO A 343 -22.04 -2.04 -20.74
C PRO A 343 -21.21 -2.36 -21.98
N ALA A 344 -21.85 -2.36 -23.15
CA ALA A 344 -21.18 -2.66 -24.43
C ALA A 344 -19.98 -1.76 -24.76
N VAL A 345 -19.91 -0.58 -24.13
CA VAL A 345 -18.78 0.36 -24.24
C VAL A 345 -17.52 -0.18 -23.53
N LYS A 346 -17.66 -1.09 -22.54
CA LYS A 346 -16.57 -1.71 -21.80
C LYS A 346 -16.37 -3.14 -22.28
N ASN A 347 -15.47 -3.33 -23.24
CA ASN A 347 -15.11 -4.66 -23.74
C ASN A 347 -14.09 -5.34 -22.81
N VAL A 348 -14.47 -5.58 -21.55
CA VAL A 348 -13.60 -6.14 -20.50
C VAL A 348 -14.27 -7.39 -19.92
N ARG A 349 -13.48 -8.41 -19.57
CA ARG A 349 -13.94 -9.61 -18.86
C ARG A 349 -13.61 -9.54 -17.38
N ARG A 350 -14.33 -10.30 -16.56
CA ARG A 350 -14.09 -10.38 -15.11
C ARG A 350 -12.65 -10.76 -14.76
N GLU A 351 -12.11 -11.76 -15.47
CA GLU A 351 -10.74 -12.24 -15.27
C GLU A 351 -9.71 -11.15 -15.63
N GLU A 352 -9.97 -10.33 -16.62
CA GLU A 352 -9.12 -9.20 -17.02
C GLU A 352 -9.11 -8.12 -15.95
N VAL A 353 -10.28 -7.79 -15.36
CA VAL A 353 -10.37 -6.87 -14.23
C VAL A 353 -9.54 -7.39 -13.05
N MET A 354 -9.71 -8.67 -12.70
CA MET A 354 -8.93 -9.29 -11.61
C MET A 354 -7.42 -9.28 -11.90
N ALA A 355 -7.01 -9.52 -13.15
CA ALA A 355 -5.61 -9.48 -13.55
C ALA A 355 -5.01 -8.07 -13.40
N LYS A 356 -5.79 -7.01 -13.67
CA LYS A 356 -5.36 -5.61 -13.46
C LYS A 356 -5.18 -5.29 -11.98
N TYR A 357 -6.06 -5.76 -11.11
CA TYR A 357 -5.86 -5.66 -9.65
C TYR A 357 -4.60 -6.40 -9.21
N ASP A 358 -4.34 -7.61 -9.73
CA ASP A 358 -3.11 -8.36 -9.46
C ASP A 358 -1.86 -7.64 -9.97
N LEU A 359 -1.93 -6.97 -11.11
CA LEU A 359 -0.84 -6.15 -11.65
C LEU A 359 -0.45 -5.03 -10.67
N VAL A 360 -1.43 -4.30 -10.13
CA VAL A 360 -1.21 -3.27 -9.11
C VAL A 360 -0.48 -3.84 -7.89
N PHE A 361 -0.89 -5.02 -7.43
CA PHE A 361 -0.28 -5.66 -6.26
C PHE A 361 1.18 -6.05 -6.44
N ARG A 362 1.60 -6.31 -7.66
CA ARG A 362 2.96 -6.73 -7.98
C ARG A 362 3.88 -5.59 -8.38
N HIS A 363 3.33 -4.48 -8.87
CA HIS A 363 4.10 -3.45 -9.57
C HIS A 363 3.99 -2.04 -8.97
N ASP A 364 3.22 -1.82 -7.88
CA ASP A 364 3.18 -0.49 -7.27
C ASP A 364 4.53 -0.12 -6.66
N ARG A 365 5.22 0.77 -7.34
CA ARG A 365 6.47 1.40 -6.92
C ARG A 365 6.34 2.90 -6.76
N ALA A 366 5.18 3.44 -7.13
CA ALA A 366 4.90 4.87 -7.12
C ALA A 366 4.30 5.35 -5.79
N GLY A 367 3.67 4.45 -5.01
CA GLY A 367 2.88 4.82 -3.85
C GLY A 367 1.72 5.76 -4.23
N ARG A 368 1.19 5.57 -5.44
CA ARG A 368 0.07 6.32 -6.02
C ARG A 368 -1.14 5.45 -6.30
N LEU A 369 -1.11 4.21 -5.84
CA LEU A 369 -2.20 3.24 -5.97
C LEU A 369 -2.76 2.90 -4.60
N VAL A 370 -4.07 2.74 -4.49
CA VAL A 370 -4.70 2.34 -3.24
C VAL A 370 -4.50 0.85 -2.96
N ASP A 371 -4.33 0.47 -1.69
CA ASP A 371 -4.29 -0.94 -1.29
C ASP A 371 -5.70 -1.54 -1.32
N ALA A 372 -6.09 -2.10 -2.46
CA ALA A 372 -7.33 -2.82 -2.63
C ALA A 372 -7.15 -4.30 -2.26
N GLN A 373 -7.46 -4.67 -1.03
CA GLN A 373 -7.30 -6.04 -0.54
C GLN A 373 -8.43 -6.94 -0.99
N GLU A 374 -8.11 -8.04 -1.67
CA GLU A 374 -9.06 -9.04 -2.08
C GLU A 374 -9.56 -9.86 -0.87
N PHE A 375 -10.87 -9.99 -0.71
CA PHE A 375 -11.51 -10.89 0.24
C PHE A 375 -12.43 -11.86 -0.50
N ARG A 376 -12.47 -13.10 -0.02
CA ARG A 376 -13.30 -14.15 -0.60
C ARG A 376 -14.25 -14.71 0.44
N ARG A 377 -15.51 -14.99 0.01
CA ARG A 377 -16.57 -15.62 0.80
C ARG A 377 -16.78 -14.94 2.14
N ILE A 378 -16.89 -13.60 2.12
CA ILE A 378 -17.20 -12.86 3.33
C ILE A 378 -18.71 -12.92 3.61
N ARG A 379 -19.05 -12.95 4.88
CA ARG A 379 -20.42 -12.98 5.37
C ARG A 379 -20.74 -11.63 6.02
N LEU A 380 -21.72 -10.90 5.49
CA LEU A 380 -22.13 -9.58 5.96
C LEU A 380 -23.60 -9.61 6.37
N PRO A 381 -24.00 -8.95 7.48
CA PRO A 381 -25.39 -8.95 7.93
C PRO A 381 -26.26 -8.17 6.93
N LYS A 382 -27.22 -8.87 6.28
CA LYS A 382 -28.12 -8.31 5.26
C LYS A 382 -28.91 -7.11 5.76
N ALA A 383 -29.34 -7.13 7.01
CA ALA A 383 -30.11 -6.05 7.63
C ALA A 383 -29.34 -4.72 7.75
N ARG A 384 -28.04 -4.74 7.57
CA ARG A 384 -27.19 -3.54 7.62
C ARG A 384 -27.05 -2.84 6.27
N PHE A 385 -27.61 -3.39 5.21
CA PHE A 385 -27.56 -2.76 3.90
C PHE A 385 -28.72 -1.78 3.70
N GLU A 386 -28.44 -0.64 3.10
CA GLU A 386 -29.47 0.23 2.53
C GLU A 386 -30.22 -0.54 1.44
N ALA A 387 -31.54 -0.40 1.37
CA ALA A 387 -32.39 -1.20 0.48
C ALA A 387 -31.99 -1.08 -1.00
N SER A 388 -31.67 0.14 -1.45
CA SER A 388 -31.24 0.42 -2.83
C SER A 388 -29.90 -0.27 -3.17
N MET A 389 -28.95 -0.26 -2.21
CA MET A 389 -27.65 -0.90 -2.40
C MET A 389 -27.76 -2.42 -2.39
N LEU A 390 -28.56 -2.96 -1.50
CA LEU A 390 -28.84 -4.40 -1.46
C LEU A 390 -29.47 -4.88 -2.77
N GLN A 391 -30.47 -4.15 -3.27
CA GLN A 391 -31.11 -4.46 -4.56
C GLN A 391 -30.10 -4.44 -5.70
N GLU A 392 -29.26 -3.41 -5.80
CA GLU A 392 -28.22 -3.31 -6.83
C GLU A 392 -27.27 -4.52 -6.82
N LEU A 393 -26.82 -4.95 -5.61
CA LEU A 393 -25.94 -6.10 -5.48
C LEU A 393 -26.61 -7.41 -5.92
N LEU A 394 -27.87 -7.60 -5.55
CA LEU A 394 -28.61 -8.83 -5.90
C LEU A 394 -29.00 -8.90 -7.37
N GLU A 395 -29.23 -7.76 -8.04
CA GLU A 395 -29.62 -7.72 -9.46
C GLU A 395 -28.41 -7.70 -10.41
N GLU A 396 -27.32 -7.04 -10.03
CA GLU A 396 -26.21 -6.77 -10.94
C GLU A 396 -24.89 -7.50 -10.57
N CYS A 397 -24.85 -8.16 -9.40
CA CYS A 397 -23.70 -8.94 -8.94
C CYS A 397 -24.14 -10.34 -8.47
N SER A 398 -25.21 -10.90 -9.01
CA SER A 398 -25.88 -12.13 -8.57
C SER A 398 -24.98 -13.38 -8.66
N GLU A 399 -24.00 -13.39 -9.57
CA GLU A 399 -22.99 -14.46 -9.68
C GLU A 399 -22.00 -14.44 -8.50
N ASN A 400 -21.87 -13.28 -7.86
CA ASN A 400 -20.87 -13.04 -6.82
C ASN A 400 -21.49 -12.81 -5.44
N VAL A 401 -22.78 -12.51 -5.39
CA VAL A 401 -23.51 -12.15 -4.16
C VAL A 401 -24.76 -13.01 -4.03
N GLN A 402 -24.94 -13.64 -2.86
CA GLN A 402 -26.11 -14.47 -2.57
C GLN A 402 -26.60 -14.26 -1.15
N VAL A 403 -27.91 -14.43 -0.93
CA VAL A 403 -28.52 -14.37 0.40
C VAL A 403 -28.52 -15.75 1.04
N GLU A 404 -28.00 -15.87 2.25
CA GLU A 404 -28.04 -17.07 3.06
C GLU A 404 -28.58 -16.72 4.46
N GLY A 405 -29.86 -16.99 4.68
CA GLY A 405 -30.54 -16.64 5.92
C GLY A 405 -30.59 -15.13 6.18
N ALA A 406 -29.99 -14.71 7.29
CA ALA A 406 -29.90 -13.31 7.69
C ALA A 406 -28.70 -12.57 7.06
N ASP A 407 -27.87 -13.27 6.32
CA ASP A 407 -26.61 -12.76 5.81
C ASP A 407 -26.58 -12.63 4.29
N LEU A 408 -25.70 -11.76 3.82
CA LEU A 408 -25.26 -11.63 2.44
C LEU A 408 -23.87 -12.26 2.33
N ILE A 409 -23.73 -13.27 1.49
CA ILE A 409 -22.44 -13.87 1.17
C ILE A 409 -21.89 -13.17 -0.07
N VAL A 410 -20.70 -12.60 0.05
CA VAL A 410 -19.98 -12.01 -1.08
C VAL A 410 -18.78 -12.89 -1.38
N ASN A 411 -18.84 -13.59 -2.52
CA ASN A 411 -17.84 -14.58 -2.89
C ASN A 411 -16.48 -13.96 -3.20
N HIS A 412 -16.49 -12.75 -3.78
CA HIS A 412 -15.28 -12.01 -4.11
C HIS A 412 -15.53 -10.50 -3.98
N VAL A 413 -14.69 -9.80 -3.24
CA VAL A 413 -14.77 -8.36 -3.03
C VAL A 413 -13.37 -7.79 -2.80
N TYR A 414 -13.12 -6.61 -3.35
CA TYR A 414 -11.98 -5.79 -2.97
C TYR A 414 -12.41 -4.81 -1.88
N ILE A 415 -11.60 -4.69 -0.83
CA ILE A 415 -11.79 -3.73 0.25
C ILE A 415 -10.61 -2.79 0.26
N GLU A 416 -10.88 -1.50 0.17
CA GLU A 416 -9.88 -0.45 0.14
C GLU A 416 -10.24 0.69 1.08
N ARG A 417 -9.29 1.60 1.29
CA ARG A 417 -9.53 2.80 2.07
C ARG A 417 -10.38 3.79 1.30
N GLN A 418 -11.34 4.41 1.99
CA GLN A 418 -12.15 5.50 1.43
C GLN A 418 -11.29 6.75 1.23
N MET A 419 -11.48 7.39 0.08
CA MET A 419 -10.90 8.69 -0.27
C MET A 419 -11.99 9.59 -0.84
N THR A 420 -11.74 10.89 -0.83
CA THR A 420 -12.63 11.83 -1.52
C THR A 420 -12.31 11.82 -3.00
N PRO A 421 -13.25 11.45 -3.90
CA PRO A 421 -13.03 11.55 -5.34
C PRO A 421 -12.56 12.96 -5.74
N LEU A 422 -11.53 13.02 -6.60
CA LEU A 422 -10.87 14.28 -6.94
C LEU A 422 -11.83 15.29 -7.59
N ASN A 423 -12.76 14.82 -8.42
CA ASN A 423 -13.78 15.69 -9.03
C ASN A 423 -14.73 16.32 -8.00
N LEU A 424 -15.01 15.64 -6.88
CA LEU A 424 -15.79 16.20 -5.77
C LEU A 424 -14.94 17.11 -4.90
N PHE A 425 -13.67 16.72 -4.63
CA PHE A 425 -12.75 17.52 -3.86
C PHE A 425 -12.52 18.91 -4.47
N VAL A 426 -12.20 18.98 -5.76
CA VAL A 426 -11.95 20.24 -6.48
C VAL A 426 -13.14 21.20 -6.42
N ARG A 427 -14.38 20.65 -6.41
CA ARG A 427 -15.61 21.47 -6.32
C ARG A 427 -15.87 22.05 -4.92
N SER A 428 -15.37 21.41 -3.86
CA SER A 428 -15.65 21.78 -2.46
C SER A 428 -14.45 22.40 -1.73
N ALA A 429 -13.24 22.27 -2.28
CA ALA A 429 -12.01 22.79 -1.69
C ALA A 429 -11.87 24.32 -1.87
N THR A 430 -10.98 24.93 -1.08
CA THR A 430 -10.56 26.31 -1.38
C THR A 430 -9.78 26.39 -2.69
N PRO A 431 -9.70 27.55 -3.35
CA PRO A 431 -8.92 27.69 -4.58
C PRO A 431 -7.48 27.17 -4.44
N GLU A 432 -6.81 27.48 -3.35
CA GLU A 432 -5.43 27.07 -3.06
C GLU A 432 -5.32 25.56 -2.89
N GLN A 433 -6.28 24.94 -2.20
CA GLN A 433 -6.32 23.48 -2.05
C GLN A 433 -6.60 22.79 -3.38
N ALA A 434 -7.48 23.36 -4.21
CA ALA A 434 -7.77 22.84 -5.54
C ALA A 434 -6.54 22.93 -6.46
N GLU A 435 -5.80 24.04 -6.45
CA GLU A 435 -4.54 24.19 -7.20
C GLU A 435 -3.51 23.11 -6.78
N LEU A 436 -3.29 22.95 -5.48
CA LEU A 436 -2.37 21.94 -4.97
C LEU A 436 -2.80 20.51 -5.37
N ALA A 437 -4.09 20.21 -5.35
CA ALA A 437 -4.60 18.91 -5.77
C ALA A 437 -4.40 18.68 -7.26
N VAL A 438 -4.58 19.70 -8.11
CA VAL A 438 -4.33 19.61 -9.57
C VAL A 438 -2.84 19.41 -9.86
N ILE A 439 -1.96 20.11 -9.13
CA ILE A 439 -0.50 19.88 -9.24
C ILE A 439 -0.15 18.44 -8.84
N ASP A 440 -0.67 17.95 -7.72
CA ASP A 440 -0.38 16.59 -7.28
C ASP A 440 -1.06 15.52 -8.14
N TYR A 441 -2.18 15.84 -8.82
CA TYR A 441 -2.81 14.98 -9.82
C TYR A 441 -1.90 14.77 -11.04
N GLY A 442 -1.36 15.83 -11.63
CA GLY A 442 -0.40 15.70 -12.72
C GLY A 442 0.87 14.96 -12.28
N GLN A 443 1.36 15.21 -11.05
CA GLN A 443 2.46 14.45 -10.48
C GLN A 443 2.10 12.97 -10.29
N CYS A 444 0.87 12.64 -9.90
CA CYS A 444 0.39 11.27 -9.79
C CYS A 444 0.47 10.53 -11.14
N ILE A 445 0.04 11.16 -12.23
CA ILE A 445 0.14 10.59 -13.59
C ILE A 445 1.62 10.31 -13.94
N ARG A 446 2.52 11.26 -13.67
CA ARG A 446 3.96 11.09 -13.93
C ARG A 446 4.57 9.96 -13.10
N ASP A 447 4.25 9.90 -11.80
CA ASP A 447 4.74 8.88 -10.88
C ASP A 447 4.31 7.48 -11.33
N LEU A 448 3.05 7.32 -11.76
CA LEU A 448 2.55 6.09 -12.34
C LEU A 448 3.28 5.73 -13.64
N ALA A 449 3.39 6.69 -14.56
CA ALA A 449 4.06 6.49 -15.84
C ALA A 449 5.53 6.08 -15.67
N TYR A 450 6.27 6.69 -14.75
CA TYR A 450 7.65 6.35 -14.42
C TYR A 450 7.80 4.93 -13.89
N THR A 451 6.75 4.36 -13.32
CA THR A 451 6.74 2.97 -12.86
C THR A 451 6.10 2.00 -13.87
N ASN A 452 5.98 2.42 -15.12
CA ASN A 452 5.40 1.67 -16.24
C ASN A 452 3.90 1.39 -16.06
N ILE A 453 3.17 2.28 -15.41
CA ILE A 453 1.72 2.16 -15.22
C ILE A 453 1.03 3.31 -15.96
N PHE A 454 0.11 2.98 -16.87
CA PHE A 454 -0.81 3.91 -17.50
C PHE A 454 -2.21 3.67 -16.95
N ALA A 455 -2.86 4.73 -16.45
CA ALA A 455 -4.16 4.63 -15.80
C ALA A 455 -5.30 4.23 -16.75
N GLY A 456 -5.09 4.39 -18.06
CA GLY A 456 -6.10 4.18 -19.09
C GLY A 456 -7.09 5.34 -19.15
N ASP A 457 -7.94 5.47 -18.16
CA ASP A 457 -8.90 6.56 -18.00
C ASP A 457 -8.40 7.58 -16.98
N LEU A 458 -8.01 8.77 -17.46
CA LEU A 458 -7.49 9.87 -16.64
C LEU A 458 -8.59 10.78 -16.05
N LEU A 459 -9.87 10.41 -16.10
CA LEU A 459 -10.94 11.20 -15.52
C LEU A 459 -10.71 11.44 -14.02
N LEU A 460 -10.98 12.66 -13.56
CA LEU A 460 -10.77 13.06 -12.15
C LEU A 460 -11.51 12.17 -11.14
N LYS A 461 -12.64 11.60 -11.55
CA LYS A 461 -13.44 10.68 -10.71
C LYS A 461 -12.73 9.36 -10.38
N ASN A 462 -11.69 8.99 -11.13
CA ASN A 462 -10.91 7.76 -10.96
C ASN A 462 -9.72 7.95 -10.01
N PHE A 463 -9.53 9.19 -9.56
CA PHE A 463 -8.51 9.58 -8.59
C PHE A 463 -9.16 10.05 -7.28
N GLY A 464 -8.49 9.83 -6.16
CA GLY A 464 -8.95 10.23 -4.85
C GLY A 464 -7.91 11.07 -4.12
N VAL A 465 -8.40 12.00 -3.30
CA VAL A 465 -7.56 12.82 -2.43
C VAL A 465 -7.54 12.21 -1.03
N THR A 466 -6.35 11.94 -0.52
CA THR A 466 -6.16 11.45 0.84
C THR A 466 -6.28 12.59 1.85
N ARG A 467 -6.41 12.26 3.15
CA ARG A 467 -6.40 13.25 4.25
C ARG A 467 -5.11 14.09 4.32
N HIS A 468 -4.05 13.71 3.62
CA HIS A 468 -2.79 14.46 3.53
C HIS A 468 -2.67 15.21 2.20
N ASN A 469 -3.79 15.46 1.52
CA ASN A 469 -3.88 16.14 0.21
C ASN A 469 -3.02 15.49 -0.89
N ARG A 470 -2.76 14.17 -0.79
CA ARG A 470 -2.07 13.42 -1.83
C ARG A 470 -3.10 12.78 -2.76
N VAL A 471 -2.91 12.95 -4.04
CA VAL A 471 -3.75 12.33 -5.08
C VAL A 471 -3.28 10.91 -5.35
N ILE A 472 -4.22 9.97 -5.35
CA ILE A 472 -4.00 8.54 -5.55
C ILE A 472 -4.99 8.02 -6.57
N PHE A 473 -4.55 7.14 -7.46
CA PHE A 473 -5.38 6.44 -8.43
C PHE A 473 -6.02 5.21 -7.80
N TYR A 474 -7.31 4.98 -8.03
CA TYR A 474 -8.06 3.87 -7.42
C TYR A 474 -8.97 3.09 -8.37
N ASP A 475 -9.09 3.48 -9.64
CA ASP A 475 -9.92 2.79 -10.63
C ASP A 475 -9.06 2.01 -11.62
N TYR A 476 -8.98 0.71 -11.44
CA TYR A 476 -8.02 -0.15 -12.16
C TYR A 476 -8.61 -0.82 -13.40
N ASP A 477 -9.84 -0.50 -13.77
CA ASP A 477 -10.58 -1.17 -14.86
C ASP A 477 -9.86 -1.11 -16.22
N GLU A 478 -9.16 -0.01 -16.50
CA GLU A 478 -8.48 0.26 -17.77
C GLU A 478 -6.97 0.34 -17.66
N LEU A 479 -6.43 0.07 -16.47
CA LEU A 479 -5.00 0.14 -16.19
C LEU A 479 -4.22 -0.82 -17.10
N CYS A 480 -3.10 -0.34 -17.67
CA CYS A 480 -2.17 -1.15 -18.47
C CYS A 480 -0.74 -0.65 -18.29
N SER A 481 0.23 -1.34 -18.94
CA SER A 481 1.61 -0.87 -18.95
C SER A 481 1.77 0.30 -19.94
N VAL A 482 2.57 1.30 -19.59
CA VAL A 482 2.95 2.38 -20.53
C VAL A 482 3.58 1.78 -21.79
N THR A 483 4.39 0.74 -21.65
CA THR A 483 5.05 0.05 -22.77
C THR A 483 4.10 -0.69 -23.71
N ASP A 484 2.87 -0.98 -23.29
CA ASP A 484 1.85 -1.63 -24.11
C ASP A 484 1.00 -0.62 -24.90
N CYS A 485 1.07 0.67 -24.54
CA CYS A 485 0.36 1.74 -25.22
C CYS A 485 1.06 2.17 -26.50
N ARG A 486 0.30 2.75 -27.44
CA ARG A 486 0.80 3.38 -28.64
C ARG A 486 0.46 4.87 -28.62
N PHE A 487 1.41 5.68 -28.15
CA PHE A 487 1.21 7.13 -28.07
C PHE A 487 1.40 7.79 -29.44
N ARG A 488 0.35 8.47 -29.89
CA ARG A 488 0.26 9.09 -31.22
C ARG A 488 -0.19 10.53 -31.09
N ASP A 489 0.24 11.35 -32.03
CA ASP A 489 -0.33 12.67 -32.26
C ASP A 489 -1.63 12.50 -33.09
N VAL A 490 -2.65 13.32 -32.83
CA VAL A 490 -3.88 13.33 -33.66
C VAL A 490 -3.49 13.78 -35.05
N PRO A 491 -3.79 12.98 -36.10
CA PRO A 491 -3.51 13.40 -37.48
C PRO A 491 -4.25 14.69 -37.80
N GLN A 492 -3.59 15.61 -38.53
CA GLN A 492 -4.25 16.82 -39.00
C GLN A 492 -5.34 16.47 -40.04
N ALA A 493 -6.51 17.08 -39.91
CA ALA A 493 -7.58 16.93 -40.88
C ALA A 493 -7.08 17.43 -42.24
N THR A 494 -7.39 16.68 -43.29
CA THR A 494 -6.98 17.02 -44.65
C THR A 494 -8.09 17.70 -45.44
N SER A 495 -9.31 17.74 -44.88
CA SER A 495 -10.49 18.40 -45.46
C SER A 495 -11.44 18.94 -44.41
N ASP A 496 -12.25 19.97 -44.76
CA ASP A 496 -13.30 20.51 -43.86
C ASP A 496 -14.36 19.44 -43.52
N GLU A 497 -14.55 18.44 -44.36
CA GLU A 497 -15.45 17.30 -44.10
C GLU A 497 -14.91 16.40 -42.99
N ASP A 498 -13.59 16.26 -42.86
CA ASP A 498 -12.95 15.47 -41.82
C ASP A 498 -13.06 16.17 -40.45
N GLU A 499 -12.98 17.51 -40.42
CA GLU A 499 -13.17 18.29 -39.18
C GLU A 499 -14.62 18.25 -38.66
N MET A 500 -15.61 18.09 -39.57
CA MET A 500 -17.03 18.12 -39.22
C MET A 500 -17.60 16.73 -38.84
N ARG A 501 -16.82 15.66 -38.93
CA ARG A 501 -17.29 14.31 -38.60
C ARG A 501 -17.40 14.12 -37.08
N ALA A 502 -18.50 13.52 -36.66
CA ALA A 502 -18.72 13.12 -35.27
C ALA A 502 -17.85 11.92 -34.82
N GLU A 503 -17.37 11.14 -35.79
CA GLU A 503 -16.47 9.99 -35.55
C GLU A 503 -15.05 10.31 -36.05
N SER A 504 -14.06 9.64 -35.45
CA SER A 504 -12.66 9.79 -35.87
C SER A 504 -12.50 9.42 -37.35
N TRP A 505 -12.00 10.36 -38.16
CA TRP A 505 -11.76 10.19 -39.59
C TRP A 505 -10.51 9.33 -39.88
N PHE A 506 -9.77 8.94 -38.87
CA PHE A 506 -8.60 8.08 -38.92
C PHE A 506 -8.79 6.82 -38.09
N TYR A 507 -8.03 5.77 -38.41
CA TYR A 507 -8.09 4.52 -37.68
C TYR A 507 -7.51 4.68 -36.28
N VAL A 508 -8.27 4.26 -35.26
CA VAL A 508 -7.89 4.18 -33.86
C VAL A 508 -7.77 2.71 -33.46
N GLY A 509 -6.57 2.26 -33.15
CA GLY A 509 -6.31 0.91 -32.62
C GLY A 509 -6.62 0.80 -31.13
N GLU A 510 -6.75 -0.41 -30.62
CA GLU A 510 -7.13 -0.71 -29.23
C GLU A 510 -6.19 -0.08 -28.21
N ASN A 511 -4.89 0.00 -28.50
CA ASN A 511 -3.86 0.56 -27.61
C ASN A 511 -3.41 1.98 -28.00
N ASP A 512 -4.09 2.61 -28.98
CA ASP A 512 -3.76 3.97 -29.39
C ASP A 512 -4.17 4.98 -28.31
N VAL A 513 -3.24 5.84 -27.93
CA VAL A 513 -3.44 6.91 -26.94
C VAL A 513 -3.05 8.25 -27.57
N PHE A 514 -3.92 9.24 -27.45
CA PHE A 514 -3.73 10.59 -27.99
C PHE A 514 -3.63 11.59 -26.83
N PRO A 515 -2.43 11.87 -26.29
CA PRO A 515 -2.26 12.68 -25.07
C PRO A 515 -2.82 14.10 -25.19
N GLU A 516 -2.77 14.71 -26.35
CA GLU A 516 -3.32 16.06 -26.58
C GLU A 516 -4.84 16.16 -26.33
N THR A 517 -5.54 15.00 -26.32
CA THR A 517 -6.97 14.97 -26.05
C THR A 517 -7.28 14.94 -24.54
N PHE A 518 -6.32 14.67 -23.68
CA PHE A 518 -6.56 14.50 -22.24
C PHE A 518 -7.25 15.73 -21.63
N MET A 519 -6.83 16.93 -21.97
CA MET A 519 -7.42 18.16 -21.43
C MET A 519 -8.92 18.28 -21.69
N LYS A 520 -9.43 17.72 -22.80
CA LYS A 520 -10.86 17.76 -23.13
C LYS A 520 -11.71 16.99 -22.11
N PHE A 521 -11.11 15.99 -21.46
CA PHE A 521 -11.80 15.11 -20.52
C PHE A 521 -11.56 15.49 -19.05
N LEU A 522 -10.52 16.29 -18.75
CA LEU A 522 -10.18 16.66 -17.36
C LEU A 522 -11.15 17.67 -16.76
N GLY A 523 -11.80 18.47 -17.59
CA GLY A 523 -12.82 19.44 -17.15
C GLY A 523 -12.25 20.55 -16.24
N PHE A 524 -10.94 20.83 -16.35
CA PHE A 524 -10.34 21.98 -15.69
C PHE A 524 -10.68 23.27 -16.43
N GLU A 525 -11.08 24.30 -15.68
CA GLU A 525 -11.40 25.61 -16.22
C GLU A 525 -10.57 26.70 -15.53
N GLY A 526 -10.34 27.82 -16.22
CA GLY A 526 -9.67 29.00 -15.70
C GLY A 526 -8.31 28.67 -15.06
N ARG A 527 -8.12 29.12 -13.83
CA ARG A 527 -6.82 28.99 -13.14
C ARG A 527 -6.33 27.54 -13.01
N LEU A 528 -7.22 26.56 -12.78
CA LEU A 528 -6.82 25.15 -12.64
C LEU A 528 -6.27 24.57 -13.96
N HIS A 529 -6.86 24.97 -15.09
CA HIS A 529 -6.35 24.63 -16.42
C HIS A 529 -4.94 25.17 -16.63
N ASP A 530 -4.75 26.48 -16.32
CA ASP A 530 -3.45 27.13 -16.51
C ASP A 530 -2.36 26.51 -15.62
N VAL A 531 -2.69 26.21 -14.35
CA VAL A 531 -1.77 25.55 -13.41
C VAL A 531 -1.36 24.16 -13.91
N PHE A 532 -2.31 23.38 -14.44
CA PHE A 532 -1.98 22.07 -14.98
C PHE A 532 -1.04 22.17 -16.19
N LEU A 533 -1.32 23.07 -17.13
CA LEU A 533 -0.45 23.30 -18.28
C LEU A 533 0.94 23.79 -17.87
N GLU A 534 1.02 24.73 -16.94
CA GLU A 534 2.29 25.29 -16.45
C GLU A 534 3.18 24.19 -15.82
N LYS A 535 2.61 23.27 -15.06
CA LYS A 535 3.36 22.26 -14.28
C LYS A 535 3.51 20.92 -14.97
N HIS A 536 2.60 20.57 -15.87
CA HIS A 536 2.48 19.21 -16.41
C HIS A 536 2.11 19.18 -17.91
N GLY A 537 2.30 20.30 -18.63
CA GLY A 537 1.94 20.39 -20.06
C GLY A 537 2.58 19.30 -20.93
N GLU A 538 3.78 18.82 -20.55
CA GLU A 538 4.47 17.75 -21.27
C GLU A 538 3.71 16.41 -21.30
N ILE A 539 2.81 16.15 -20.32
CA ILE A 539 1.96 14.93 -20.31
C ILE A 539 1.01 14.92 -21.51
N LEU A 540 0.71 16.08 -22.10
CA LEU A 540 -0.15 16.24 -23.27
C LEU A 540 0.56 16.00 -24.59
N GLU A 541 1.87 15.73 -24.57
CA GLU A 541 2.70 15.52 -25.74
C GLU A 541 2.99 14.04 -25.94
N ALA A 542 2.61 13.47 -27.09
CA ALA A 542 2.93 12.06 -27.40
C ALA A 542 4.46 11.81 -27.41
N GLY A 543 5.25 12.83 -27.71
CA GLY A 543 6.72 12.78 -27.67
C GLY A 543 7.27 12.45 -26.30
N TRP A 544 6.70 13.04 -25.23
CA TRP A 544 7.10 12.76 -23.83
C TRP A 544 6.87 11.28 -23.47
N TRP A 545 5.70 10.73 -23.82
CA TRP A 545 5.38 9.33 -23.54
C TRP A 545 6.28 8.36 -24.33
N ARG A 546 6.55 8.64 -25.62
CA ARG A 546 7.45 7.81 -26.46
C ARG A 546 8.87 7.79 -25.88
N ALA A 547 9.41 8.95 -25.50
CA ALA A 547 10.72 9.03 -24.86
C ALA A 547 10.77 8.24 -23.54
N LEU A 548 9.69 8.27 -22.74
CA LEU A 548 9.58 7.46 -21.55
C LEU A 548 9.53 5.96 -21.86
N GLN A 549 8.78 5.54 -22.88
CA GLN A 549 8.73 4.13 -23.34
C GLN A 549 10.12 3.61 -23.71
N GLU A 550 10.91 4.41 -24.45
CA GLU A 550 12.28 4.04 -24.83
C GLU A 550 13.16 3.81 -23.60
N ARG A 551 13.08 4.67 -22.61
CA ARG A 551 13.80 4.52 -21.34
C ARG A 551 13.38 3.28 -20.57
N LEU A 552 12.07 3.04 -20.45
CA LEU A 552 11.54 1.85 -19.78
C LEU A 552 11.94 0.56 -20.50
N ALA A 553 11.92 0.55 -21.83
CA ALA A 553 12.37 -0.58 -22.65
C ALA A 553 13.86 -0.85 -22.53
N ALA A 554 14.68 0.20 -22.36
CA ALA A 554 16.11 0.09 -22.05
C ALA A 554 16.39 -0.45 -20.64
N GLY A 555 15.34 -0.56 -19.80
CA GLY A 555 15.47 -1.00 -18.42
C GLY A 555 15.88 0.09 -17.44
N ASP A 556 15.76 1.36 -17.85
CA ASP A 556 16.00 2.50 -16.98
C ASP A 556 14.98 2.53 -15.83
N LEU A 557 15.49 2.67 -14.63
CA LEU A 557 14.68 2.92 -13.44
C LEU A 557 14.55 4.43 -13.23
N VAL A 558 13.34 4.94 -13.49
CA VAL A 558 13.01 6.31 -13.10
C VAL A 558 12.64 6.31 -11.63
N GLU A 559 13.33 7.10 -10.82
CA GLU A 559 13.06 7.21 -9.39
C GLU A 559 11.76 7.99 -9.15
N VAL A 560 10.85 7.39 -8.39
CA VAL A 560 9.70 8.07 -7.81
C VAL A 560 9.98 8.26 -6.32
N LEU A 561 10.02 9.50 -5.88
CA LEU A 561 10.30 9.83 -4.49
C LEU A 561 9.03 9.81 -3.65
N PRO A 562 9.04 9.15 -2.48
CA PRO A 562 7.90 9.15 -1.55
C PRO A 562 7.75 10.48 -0.79
N TYR A 563 8.60 11.46 -1.07
CA TYR A 563 8.61 12.80 -0.46
C TYR A 563 8.78 13.86 -1.54
N HIS A 564 8.35 15.09 -1.24
CA HIS A 564 8.41 16.20 -2.20
C HIS A 564 9.86 16.58 -2.57
N PRO A 565 10.15 16.80 -3.87
CA PRO A 565 11.49 17.17 -4.37
C PRO A 565 12.10 18.44 -3.74
N HIS A 566 11.29 19.34 -3.19
CA HIS A 566 11.80 20.57 -2.55
C HIS A 566 12.61 20.29 -1.27
N ARG A 567 12.58 19.07 -0.76
CA ARG A 567 13.38 18.64 0.40
C ARG A 567 14.66 17.93 0.00
N VAL A 568 14.83 17.66 -1.28
CA VAL A 568 16.09 17.16 -1.84
C VAL A 568 17.01 18.37 -2.00
N ARG A 569 17.97 18.58 -1.13
CA ARG A 569 19.05 19.51 -1.38
C ARG A 569 19.89 18.92 -2.52
N VAL A 570 19.75 19.48 -3.71
CA VAL A 570 20.72 19.26 -4.79
C VAL A 570 22.05 19.74 -4.23
N ALA A 571 23.00 18.81 -3.99
CA ALA A 571 24.36 19.19 -3.64
C ALA A 571 24.81 20.18 -4.71
N SER A 572 25.14 21.40 -4.28
CA SER A 572 25.72 22.41 -5.14
C SER A 572 26.83 21.75 -5.93
N SER A 573 26.68 21.72 -7.25
CA SER A 573 27.76 21.31 -8.14
C SER A 573 28.93 22.27 -7.92
N VAL A 574 29.96 21.81 -7.24
CA VAL A 574 31.34 22.40 -7.29
C VAL A 574 32.15 21.59 -8.27
#